data_8185e4198cfffae78e54688598536d6e
#
_entry.id   8185e4198cfffae78e54688598536d6e
#
_cell.length_a   1.000
_cell.length_b   1.000
_cell.length_c   1.000
_cell.angle_alpha   90.00
_cell.angle_beta   90.00
_cell.angle_gamma   90.00
#
_symmetry.space_group_name_H-M   'P 1'
#
loop_
_entity.id
_entity.type
_entity.pdbx_description
1 polymer ?
#
loop_
_entity_poly.entity_id
_entity_poly.type
_entity_poly.pdbx_seq_one_letter_code
_entity_poly.pdbx_strand_id
1 'polypeptide(L)'
;MNIDGQHVVVTGASQGIGVHIADEFSRQGAKVTIVARNADRLRRVASDIGGAWLQLDLCDDDALEGAITTVEQARGAVDVLVNNAGLAVVRDAGGYQPGETKALMTVNAIAPMELTRQVLPGMRARGHGHIVNISSLAGVSAVPHLAIYGAAKAALHHYTAVVQRELADDRVPVGMTLVTLGEVAGTQMMEDARQWAIIAAVSARLARTRALPAIAPLAVARAVVDAVKRDKAYVSVPRRIGPVIGLRNLPSRLQDVALRGLN
;
A
#
# COMPACT_ATOMS: atom_id res chain seq x y z
N MET A 1 -8.33 17.17 0.02
CA MET A 1 -9.81 17.04 -0.10
C MET A 1 -10.48 16.96 1.27
N ASN A 2 -11.78 17.27 1.40
CA ASN A 2 -12.58 16.93 2.58
C ASN A 2 -12.89 15.42 2.53
N ILE A 3 -12.84 14.73 3.67
CA ILE A 3 -13.09 13.27 3.76
C ILE A 3 -14.54 12.96 4.10
N ASP A 4 -15.23 13.87 4.80
CA ASP A 4 -16.61 13.68 5.25
C ASP A 4 -17.56 13.43 4.07
N GLY A 5 -18.33 12.34 4.16
CA GLY A 5 -19.26 11.89 3.12
C GLY A 5 -18.63 11.19 1.90
N GLN A 6 -17.30 11.21 1.74
CA GLN A 6 -16.61 10.59 0.59
C GLN A 6 -16.69 9.07 0.62
N HIS A 7 -16.79 8.44 -0.54
CA HIS A 7 -16.73 6.98 -0.68
C HIS A 7 -15.27 6.53 -0.81
N VAL A 8 -14.80 5.82 0.21
CA VAL A 8 -13.42 5.32 0.32
C VAL A 8 -13.40 3.81 0.19
N VAL A 9 -12.61 3.29 -0.75
CA VAL A 9 -12.37 1.86 -0.92
C VAL A 9 -10.98 1.51 -0.39
N VAL A 10 -10.90 0.52 0.51
CA VAL A 10 -9.61 0.06 1.08
C VAL A 10 -9.40 -1.42 0.81
N THR A 11 -8.39 -1.77 0.01
CA THR A 11 -8.04 -3.17 -0.24
C THR A 11 -7.16 -3.75 0.86
N GLY A 12 -7.28 -5.07 1.13
CA GLY A 12 -6.53 -5.74 2.20
C GLY A 12 -6.94 -5.32 3.61
N ALA A 13 -8.19 -4.86 3.79
CA ALA A 13 -8.66 -4.29 5.05
C ALA A 13 -9.38 -5.30 5.97
N SER A 14 -9.08 -6.60 5.87
CA SER A 14 -9.58 -7.62 6.80
C SER A 14 -8.65 -7.87 7.99
N GLN A 15 -7.45 -7.31 7.96
CA GLN A 15 -6.43 -7.41 9.03
C GLN A 15 -5.32 -6.35 8.87
N GLY A 16 -4.47 -6.22 9.89
CA GLY A 16 -3.26 -5.40 9.86
C GLY A 16 -3.54 -3.90 9.60
N ILE A 17 -2.70 -3.28 8.79
CA ILE A 17 -2.73 -1.84 8.52
C ILE A 17 -4.05 -1.41 7.89
N GLY A 18 -4.61 -2.23 7.00
CA GLY A 18 -5.83 -1.91 6.27
C GLY A 18 -7.04 -1.67 7.17
N VAL A 19 -7.16 -2.42 8.28
CA VAL A 19 -8.20 -2.20 9.29
C VAL A 19 -8.09 -0.80 9.91
N HIS A 20 -6.88 -0.42 10.31
CA HIS A 20 -6.64 0.90 10.91
C HIS A 20 -6.87 2.05 9.92
N ILE A 21 -6.52 1.83 8.63
CA ILE A 21 -6.79 2.81 7.57
C ILE A 21 -8.31 2.98 7.39
N ALA A 22 -9.05 1.87 7.30
CA ALA A 22 -10.50 1.88 7.15
C ALA A 22 -11.18 2.57 8.34
N ASP A 23 -10.78 2.24 9.57
CA ASP A 23 -11.28 2.85 10.81
C ASP A 23 -10.99 4.37 10.86
N GLU A 24 -9.77 4.80 10.51
CA GLU A 24 -9.42 6.22 10.53
C GLU A 24 -10.21 7.02 9.49
N PHE A 25 -10.46 6.49 8.29
CA PHE A 25 -11.36 7.12 7.30
C PHE A 25 -12.81 7.18 7.81
N SER A 26 -13.33 6.08 8.40
CA SER A 26 -14.68 6.06 8.96
C SER A 26 -14.84 7.11 10.07
N ARG A 27 -13.88 7.23 10.98
CA ARG A 27 -13.87 8.26 12.05
C ARG A 27 -13.86 9.70 11.51
N GLN A 28 -13.40 9.90 10.28
CA GLN A 28 -13.39 11.19 9.58
C GLN A 28 -14.69 11.42 8.77
N GLY A 29 -15.71 10.57 8.95
CA GLY A 29 -17.01 10.68 8.29
C GLY A 29 -17.11 10.06 6.89
N ALA A 30 -16.10 9.31 6.44
CA ALA A 30 -16.14 8.66 5.13
C ALA A 30 -17.13 7.48 5.13
N LYS A 31 -17.73 7.21 3.97
CA LYS A 31 -18.43 5.97 3.64
C LYS A 31 -17.37 4.94 3.20
N VAL A 32 -17.02 3.99 4.06
CA VAL A 32 -15.93 3.06 3.77
C VAL A 32 -16.45 1.75 3.21
N THR A 33 -15.84 1.28 2.12
CA THR A 33 -15.97 -0.09 1.61
C THR A 33 -14.63 -0.80 1.73
N ILE A 34 -14.58 -1.92 2.46
CA ILE A 34 -13.38 -2.73 2.62
C ILE A 34 -13.41 -3.94 1.70
N VAL A 35 -12.24 -4.27 1.14
CA VAL A 35 -12.09 -5.35 0.15
C VAL A 35 -11.00 -6.33 0.60
N ALA A 36 -11.31 -7.63 0.68
CA ALA A 36 -10.35 -8.69 0.96
C ALA A 36 -10.93 -10.08 0.65
N ARG A 37 -10.14 -11.14 0.86
CA ARG A 37 -10.54 -12.54 0.57
C ARG A 37 -11.40 -13.18 1.66
N ASN A 38 -11.18 -12.84 2.92
CA ASN A 38 -11.84 -13.50 4.06
C ASN A 38 -13.14 -12.79 4.44
N ALA A 39 -14.28 -13.36 4.03
CA ALA A 39 -15.62 -12.80 4.26
C ALA A 39 -15.94 -12.62 5.74
N ASP A 40 -15.55 -13.56 6.62
CA ASP A 40 -15.90 -13.48 8.05
C ASP A 40 -15.16 -12.36 8.77
N ARG A 41 -13.87 -12.15 8.41
CA ARG A 41 -13.10 -11.00 8.91
C ARG A 41 -13.64 -9.68 8.36
N LEU A 42 -13.98 -9.64 7.06
CA LEU A 42 -14.58 -8.46 6.44
C LEU A 42 -15.88 -8.07 7.11
N ARG A 43 -16.78 -9.03 7.34
CA ARG A 43 -18.08 -8.78 7.99
C ARG A 43 -17.90 -8.16 9.38
N ARG A 44 -16.96 -8.69 10.19
CA ARG A 44 -16.64 -8.14 11.51
C ARG A 44 -16.09 -6.72 11.41
N VAL A 45 -15.05 -6.50 10.62
CA VAL A 45 -14.43 -5.18 10.47
C VAL A 45 -15.45 -4.17 9.92
N ALA A 46 -16.25 -4.53 8.92
CA ALA A 46 -17.27 -3.64 8.36
C ALA A 46 -18.33 -3.25 9.40
N SER A 47 -18.75 -4.20 10.26
CA SER A 47 -19.65 -3.93 11.38
C SER A 47 -19.04 -2.93 12.38
N ASP A 48 -17.75 -3.13 12.73
CA ASP A 48 -17.07 -2.30 13.73
C ASP A 48 -16.91 -0.84 13.26
N ILE A 49 -16.70 -0.62 11.95
CA ILE A 49 -16.52 0.72 11.36
C ILE A 49 -17.79 1.32 10.76
N GLY A 50 -18.94 0.62 10.82
CA GLY A 50 -20.17 1.05 10.14
C GLY A 50 -20.05 1.11 8.62
N GLY A 51 -19.16 0.29 8.05
CA GLY A 51 -18.83 0.27 6.62
C GLY A 51 -19.52 -0.84 5.82
N ALA A 52 -19.19 -0.93 4.54
CA ALA A 52 -19.53 -2.05 3.68
C ALA A 52 -18.30 -2.90 3.36
N TRP A 53 -18.53 -4.06 2.75
CA TRP A 53 -17.46 -4.95 2.35
C TRP A 53 -17.75 -5.65 1.02
N LEU A 54 -16.68 -5.99 0.32
CA LEU A 54 -16.69 -6.82 -0.88
C LEU A 54 -15.67 -7.95 -0.68
N GLN A 55 -16.11 -9.21 -0.83
CA GLN A 55 -15.17 -10.33 -0.90
C GLN A 55 -14.58 -10.40 -2.29
N LEU A 56 -13.25 -10.32 -2.38
CA LEU A 56 -12.52 -10.36 -3.64
C LEU A 56 -11.15 -10.99 -3.41
N ASP A 57 -10.78 -11.96 -4.26
CA ASP A 57 -9.39 -12.36 -4.42
C ASP A 57 -8.77 -11.55 -5.56
N LEU A 58 -7.75 -10.76 -5.25
CA LEU A 58 -7.03 -9.96 -6.25
C LEU A 58 -6.24 -10.80 -7.27
N CYS A 59 -6.10 -12.12 -7.04
CA CYS A 59 -5.50 -13.06 -7.99
C CYS A 59 -6.53 -13.71 -8.93
N ASP A 60 -7.81 -13.42 -8.76
CA ASP A 60 -8.88 -13.82 -9.68
C ASP A 60 -9.06 -12.71 -10.70
N ASP A 61 -8.58 -12.95 -11.91
CA ASP A 61 -8.53 -11.94 -12.98
C ASP A 61 -9.96 -11.48 -13.38
N ASP A 62 -10.94 -12.42 -13.44
CA ASP A 62 -12.34 -12.10 -13.81
C ASP A 62 -13.03 -11.27 -12.71
N ALA A 63 -12.83 -11.64 -11.45
CA ALA A 63 -13.37 -10.91 -10.31
C ALA A 63 -12.72 -9.52 -10.14
N LEU A 64 -11.44 -9.40 -10.45
CA LEU A 64 -10.70 -8.13 -10.39
C LEU A 64 -11.19 -7.15 -11.46
N GLU A 65 -11.46 -7.62 -12.69
CA GLU A 65 -11.90 -6.77 -13.82
C GLU A 65 -13.19 -5.97 -13.51
N GLY A 66 -14.14 -6.54 -12.77
CA GLY A 66 -15.41 -5.89 -12.42
C GLY A 66 -15.43 -5.24 -11.03
N ALA A 67 -14.33 -5.20 -10.31
CA ALA A 67 -14.30 -4.88 -8.88
C ALA A 67 -14.81 -3.47 -8.56
N ILE A 68 -14.33 -2.44 -9.25
CA ILE A 68 -14.74 -1.05 -9.03
C ILE A 68 -16.19 -0.86 -9.47
N THR A 69 -16.59 -1.41 -10.60
CA THR A 69 -18.00 -1.35 -11.07
C THR A 69 -18.96 -1.94 -10.03
N THR A 70 -18.62 -3.10 -9.46
CA THR A 70 -19.44 -3.74 -8.41
C THR A 70 -19.58 -2.84 -7.17
N VAL A 71 -18.48 -2.22 -6.74
CA VAL A 71 -18.48 -1.30 -5.59
C VAL A 71 -19.30 -0.05 -5.89
N GLU A 72 -19.13 0.55 -7.07
CA GLU A 72 -19.84 1.78 -7.46
C GLU A 72 -21.32 1.55 -7.66
N GLN A 73 -21.74 0.42 -8.20
CA GLN A 73 -23.16 0.05 -8.31
C GLN A 73 -23.83 -0.10 -6.93
N ALA A 74 -23.09 -0.61 -5.95
CA ALA A 74 -23.62 -0.82 -4.60
C ALA A 74 -23.68 0.45 -3.75
N ARG A 75 -22.74 1.39 -3.92
CA ARG A 75 -22.56 2.51 -2.97
C ARG A 75 -22.22 3.87 -3.62
N GLY A 76 -22.29 3.97 -4.92
CA GLY A 76 -21.96 5.19 -5.66
C GLY A 76 -20.46 5.31 -5.95
N ALA A 77 -20.14 6.35 -6.68
CA ALA A 77 -18.80 6.60 -7.21
C ALA A 77 -17.71 6.55 -6.13
N VAL A 78 -16.57 5.97 -6.46
CA VAL A 78 -15.41 5.89 -5.57
C VAL A 78 -14.64 7.20 -5.62
N ASP A 79 -14.53 7.89 -4.47
CA ASP A 79 -13.80 9.15 -4.34
C ASP A 79 -12.35 8.93 -3.91
N VAL A 80 -12.10 7.89 -3.08
CA VAL A 80 -10.74 7.53 -2.66
C VAL A 80 -10.52 6.03 -2.81
N LEU A 81 -9.48 5.64 -3.53
CA LEU A 81 -9.01 4.26 -3.62
C LEU A 81 -7.71 4.09 -2.84
N VAL A 82 -7.69 3.21 -1.84
CA VAL A 82 -6.48 2.85 -1.10
C VAL A 82 -6.05 1.43 -1.45
N ASN A 83 -5.05 1.32 -2.30
CA ASN A 83 -4.37 0.08 -2.67
C ASN A 83 -3.41 -0.33 -1.54
N ASN A 84 -3.97 -0.96 -0.49
CA ASN A 84 -3.23 -1.39 0.69
C ASN A 84 -2.95 -2.90 0.70
N ALA A 85 -3.71 -3.71 -0.02
CA ALA A 85 -3.46 -5.15 -0.08
C ALA A 85 -2.00 -5.44 -0.41
N GLY A 86 -1.42 -6.42 0.28
CA GLY A 86 -0.05 -6.82 0.08
C GLY A 86 0.19 -8.26 0.51
N LEU A 87 1.08 -8.92 -0.20
CA LEU A 87 1.56 -10.26 0.06
C LEU A 87 3.09 -10.24 0.07
N ALA A 88 3.70 -10.82 1.09
CA ALA A 88 5.16 -11.00 1.14
C ALA A 88 5.48 -12.46 1.43
N VAL A 89 6.47 -12.98 0.74
CA VAL A 89 7.06 -14.30 0.97
C VAL A 89 8.57 -14.12 1.01
N VAL A 90 9.19 -14.54 2.11
CA VAL A 90 10.63 -14.46 2.30
C VAL A 90 11.26 -15.76 1.78
N ARG A 91 12.09 -15.66 0.73
CA ARG A 91 12.73 -16.80 0.07
C ARG A 91 14.00 -16.38 -0.65
N ASP A 92 14.94 -17.32 -0.80
CA ASP A 92 16.01 -17.19 -1.78
C ASP A 92 15.42 -17.10 -3.20
N ALA A 93 16.11 -16.41 -4.10
CA ALA A 93 15.61 -16.15 -5.45
C ALA A 93 15.22 -17.43 -6.24
N GLY A 94 15.90 -18.55 -5.99
CA GLY A 94 15.58 -19.85 -6.57
C GLY A 94 14.59 -20.70 -5.75
N GLY A 95 14.15 -20.25 -4.58
CA GLY A 95 13.34 -21.03 -3.63
C GLY A 95 11.83 -20.78 -3.71
N TYR A 96 11.36 -19.89 -4.61
CA TYR A 96 9.93 -19.62 -4.75
C TYR A 96 9.19 -20.85 -5.31
N GLN A 97 8.03 -21.14 -4.73
CA GLN A 97 7.16 -22.23 -5.19
C GLN A 97 6.39 -21.85 -6.45
N PRO A 98 5.93 -22.83 -7.26
CA PRO A 98 5.07 -22.56 -8.40
C PRO A 98 3.87 -21.67 -8.03
N GLY A 99 3.64 -20.61 -8.80
CA GLY A 99 2.55 -19.66 -8.58
C GLY A 99 2.87 -18.53 -7.59
N GLU A 100 3.84 -18.67 -6.66
CA GLU A 100 4.17 -17.61 -5.69
C GLU A 100 4.63 -16.31 -6.38
N THR A 101 5.45 -16.40 -7.41
CA THR A 101 5.90 -15.23 -8.19
C THR A 101 4.72 -14.50 -8.83
N LYS A 102 3.79 -15.24 -9.49
CA LYS A 102 2.59 -14.64 -10.08
C LYS A 102 1.76 -13.94 -8.99
N ALA A 103 1.45 -14.63 -7.91
CA ALA A 103 0.63 -14.09 -6.82
C ALA A 103 1.25 -12.83 -6.19
N LEU A 104 2.58 -12.84 -5.93
CA LEU A 104 3.30 -11.68 -5.39
C LEU A 104 3.24 -10.47 -6.34
N MET A 105 3.48 -10.67 -7.63
CA MET A 105 3.39 -9.60 -8.62
C MET A 105 1.96 -9.10 -8.76
N THR A 106 0.98 -10.01 -8.82
CA THR A 106 -0.43 -9.65 -8.96
C THR A 106 -0.90 -8.81 -7.79
N VAL A 107 -0.77 -9.29 -6.55
CA VAL A 107 -1.32 -8.58 -5.38
C VAL A 107 -0.60 -7.25 -5.13
N ASN A 108 0.74 -7.19 -5.31
CA ASN A 108 1.51 -6.01 -4.91
C ASN A 108 1.70 -4.96 -6.02
N ALA A 109 1.46 -5.31 -7.29
CA ALA A 109 1.67 -4.40 -8.43
C ALA A 109 0.49 -4.42 -9.42
N ILE A 110 0.13 -5.57 -10.00
CA ILE A 110 -0.84 -5.64 -11.08
C ILE A 110 -2.24 -5.22 -10.60
N ALA A 111 -2.74 -5.77 -9.50
CA ALA A 111 -4.06 -5.42 -8.98
C ALA A 111 -4.20 -3.93 -8.60
N PRO A 112 -3.23 -3.27 -7.92
CA PRO A 112 -3.24 -1.82 -7.76
C PRO A 112 -3.30 -1.04 -9.07
N MET A 113 -2.56 -1.46 -10.10
CA MET A 113 -2.59 -0.83 -11.42
C MET A 113 -3.95 -1.01 -12.08
N GLU A 114 -4.52 -2.22 -12.00
CA GLU A 114 -5.81 -2.57 -12.59
C GLU A 114 -6.97 -1.83 -11.90
N LEU A 115 -7.02 -1.79 -10.58
CA LEU A 115 -8.01 -1.01 -9.84
C LEU A 115 -7.88 0.50 -10.13
N THR A 116 -6.66 1.00 -10.31
CA THR A 116 -6.42 2.38 -10.74
C THR A 116 -6.98 2.61 -12.14
N ARG A 117 -6.74 1.70 -13.09
CA ARG A 117 -7.29 1.76 -14.46
C ARG A 117 -8.81 1.86 -14.46
N GLN A 118 -9.46 1.10 -13.58
CA GLN A 118 -10.92 1.07 -13.48
C GLN A 118 -11.50 2.35 -12.86
N VAL A 119 -10.91 2.88 -11.79
CA VAL A 119 -11.48 4.03 -11.07
C VAL A 119 -11.14 5.37 -11.71
N LEU A 120 -9.98 5.49 -12.34
CA LEU A 120 -9.43 6.77 -12.83
C LEU A 120 -10.31 7.47 -13.87
N PRO A 121 -10.94 6.79 -14.85
CA PRO A 121 -11.82 7.44 -15.81
C PRO A 121 -13.01 8.15 -15.13
N GLY A 122 -13.64 7.52 -14.15
CA GLY A 122 -14.72 8.11 -13.36
C GLY A 122 -14.27 9.31 -12.54
N MET A 123 -13.11 9.23 -11.89
CA MET A 123 -12.51 10.35 -11.16
C MET A 123 -12.18 11.52 -12.09
N ARG A 124 -11.59 11.24 -13.27
CA ARG A 124 -11.31 12.27 -14.29
C ARG A 124 -12.58 12.97 -14.77
N ALA A 125 -13.63 12.21 -15.09
CA ALA A 125 -14.90 12.77 -15.56
C ALA A 125 -15.58 13.68 -14.53
N ARG A 126 -15.46 13.35 -13.24
CA ARG A 126 -16.00 14.17 -12.13
C ARG A 126 -15.09 15.33 -11.73
N GLY A 127 -13.84 15.35 -12.18
CA GLY A 127 -12.83 16.30 -11.73
C GLY A 127 -12.51 16.18 -10.23
N HIS A 128 -12.65 14.97 -9.67
CA HIS A 128 -12.51 14.72 -8.21
C HIS A 128 -12.14 13.27 -7.96
N GLY A 129 -11.15 13.07 -7.11
CA GLY A 129 -10.73 11.75 -6.64
C GLY A 129 -9.33 11.73 -6.06
N HIS A 130 -8.99 10.64 -5.36
CA HIS A 130 -7.65 10.43 -4.84
C HIS A 130 -7.28 8.94 -4.78
N ILE A 131 -6.09 8.60 -5.24
CA ILE A 131 -5.58 7.23 -5.22
C ILE A 131 -4.37 7.16 -4.30
N VAL A 132 -4.36 6.17 -3.40
CA VAL A 132 -3.24 5.91 -2.48
C VAL A 132 -2.66 4.54 -2.77
N ASN A 133 -1.38 4.48 -3.09
CA ASN A 133 -0.64 3.23 -3.27
C ASN A 133 0.28 2.99 -2.08
N ILE A 134 0.04 1.92 -1.33
CA ILE A 134 0.89 1.52 -0.21
C ILE A 134 2.05 0.68 -0.73
N SER A 135 3.25 1.22 -0.59
CA SER A 135 4.50 0.59 -0.98
C SER A 135 5.40 0.33 0.23
N SER A 136 6.64 -0.04 -0.01
CA SER A 136 7.59 -0.46 1.02
C SER A 136 8.98 0.08 0.71
N LEU A 137 9.80 0.20 1.73
CA LEU A 137 11.24 0.44 1.60
C LEU A 137 11.92 -0.63 0.72
N ALA A 138 11.41 -1.87 0.70
CA ALA A 138 11.90 -2.93 -0.18
C ALA A 138 11.70 -2.62 -1.67
N GLY A 139 10.82 -1.67 -2.05
CA GLY A 139 10.68 -1.20 -3.42
C GLY A 139 11.74 -0.19 -3.87
N VAL A 140 12.58 0.30 -2.93
CA VAL A 140 13.64 1.28 -3.21
C VAL A 140 15.02 0.83 -2.72
N SER A 141 15.08 -0.19 -1.88
CA SER A 141 16.32 -0.77 -1.36
C SER A 141 16.35 -2.27 -1.61
N ALA A 142 17.51 -2.80 -1.95
CA ALA A 142 17.69 -4.24 -2.11
C ALA A 142 17.66 -4.93 -0.74
N VAL A 143 16.57 -5.62 -0.44
CA VAL A 143 16.42 -6.41 0.79
C VAL A 143 16.58 -7.88 0.42
N PRO A 144 17.64 -8.58 0.93
CA PRO A 144 17.83 -9.99 0.67
C PRO A 144 16.58 -10.82 1.02
N HIS A 145 16.32 -11.88 0.27
CA HIS A 145 15.19 -12.81 0.41
C HIS A 145 13.79 -12.21 0.13
N LEU A 146 13.70 -10.95 -0.30
CA LEU A 146 12.46 -10.28 -0.73
C LEU A 146 12.48 -9.90 -2.22
N ALA A 147 13.16 -10.67 -3.07
CA ALA A 147 13.41 -10.30 -4.47
C ALA A 147 12.12 -9.98 -5.24
N ILE A 148 11.13 -10.88 -5.24
CA ILE A 148 9.87 -10.68 -5.98
C ILE A 148 9.00 -9.60 -5.34
N TYR A 149 8.91 -9.58 -4.02
CA TYR A 149 8.19 -8.53 -3.29
C TYR A 149 8.78 -7.14 -3.57
N GLY A 150 10.11 -7.01 -3.48
CA GLY A 150 10.83 -5.77 -3.77
C GLY A 150 10.61 -5.32 -5.22
N ALA A 151 10.71 -6.25 -6.18
CA ALA A 151 10.45 -5.97 -7.58
C ALA A 151 9.02 -5.47 -7.84
N ALA A 152 8.00 -6.12 -7.23
CA ALA A 152 6.61 -5.68 -7.34
C ALA A 152 6.38 -4.29 -6.73
N LYS A 153 6.96 -4.01 -5.55
CA LYS A 153 6.86 -2.68 -4.93
C LYS A 153 7.65 -1.62 -5.69
N ALA A 154 8.77 -1.95 -6.35
CA ALA A 154 9.49 -1.05 -7.24
C ALA A 154 8.67 -0.73 -8.51
N ALA A 155 7.98 -1.73 -9.10
CA ALA A 155 7.06 -1.52 -10.20
C ALA A 155 5.93 -0.54 -9.81
N LEU A 156 5.31 -0.74 -8.62
CA LEU A 156 4.28 0.17 -8.12
C LEU A 156 4.79 1.59 -7.87
N HIS A 157 6.04 1.74 -7.39
CA HIS A 157 6.69 3.05 -7.27
C HIS A 157 6.78 3.77 -8.60
N HIS A 158 7.33 3.09 -9.60
CA HIS A 158 7.52 3.67 -10.94
C HIS A 158 6.18 4.02 -11.60
N TYR A 159 5.22 3.09 -11.56
CA TYR A 159 3.86 3.30 -12.06
C TYR A 159 3.21 4.54 -11.43
N THR A 160 3.25 4.64 -10.10
CA THR A 160 2.66 5.78 -9.39
C THR A 160 3.29 7.11 -9.82
N ALA A 161 4.62 7.15 -9.96
CA ALA A 161 5.33 8.36 -10.38
C ALA A 161 4.96 8.79 -11.80
N VAL A 162 4.77 7.82 -12.73
CA VAL A 162 4.35 8.11 -14.11
C VAL A 162 2.92 8.66 -14.12
N VAL A 163 1.96 7.99 -13.44
CA VAL A 163 0.56 8.45 -13.42
C VAL A 163 0.43 9.82 -12.75
N GLN A 164 1.19 10.09 -11.66
CA GLN A 164 1.23 11.43 -11.05
C GLN A 164 1.66 12.50 -12.07
N ARG A 165 2.63 12.18 -12.91
CA ARG A 165 3.10 13.10 -13.94
C ARG A 165 2.04 13.33 -15.03
N GLU A 166 1.40 12.27 -15.50
CA GLU A 166 0.31 12.37 -16.49
C GLU A 166 -0.84 13.22 -15.96
N LEU A 167 -1.28 13.00 -14.71
CA LEU A 167 -2.33 13.80 -14.07
C LEU A 167 -1.96 15.29 -13.96
N ALA A 168 -0.70 15.57 -13.64
CA ALA A 168 -0.21 16.96 -13.55
C ALA A 168 -0.12 17.62 -14.93
N ASP A 169 0.40 16.93 -15.93
CA ASP A 169 0.54 17.43 -17.29
C ASP A 169 -0.84 17.69 -17.95
N ASP A 170 -1.81 16.80 -17.71
CA ASP A 170 -3.21 16.93 -18.15
C ASP A 170 -4.01 17.95 -17.32
N ARG A 171 -3.47 18.46 -16.24
CA ARG A 171 -4.14 19.34 -15.28
C ARG A 171 -5.43 18.74 -14.70
N VAL A 172 -5.44 17.42 -14.51
CA VAL A 172 -6.59 16.71 -13.95
C VAL A 172 -6.58 16.85 -12.42
N PRO A 173 -7.67 17.34 -11.81
CA PRO A 173 -7.73 17.52 -10.35
C PRO A 173 -8.03 16.19 -9.61
N VAL A 174 -7.24 15.17 -9.88
CA VAL A 174 -7.23 13.87 -9.21
C VAL A 174 -5.88 13.70 -8.52
N GLY A 175 -5.90 13.53 -7.20
CA GLY A 175 -4.69 13.31 -6.43
C GLY A 175 -4.19 11.87 -6.51
N MET A 176 -2.89 11.67 -6.37
CA MET A 176 -2.29 10.35 -6.22
C MET A 176 -1.14 10.40 -5.20
N THR A 177 -1.19 9.52 -4.20
CA THR A 177 -0.19 9.42 -3.14
C THR A 177 0.55 8.09 -3.22
N LEU A 178 1.87 8.14 -3.18
CA LEU A 178 2.71 6.98 -2.88
C LEU A 178 3.11 7.00 -1.40
N VAL A 179 2.73 5.97 -0.66
CA VAL A 179 3.12 5.80 0.75
C VAL A 179 4.20 4.72 0.84
N THR A 180 5.41 5.10 1.25
CA THR A 180 6.51 4.16 1.44
C THR A 180 6.66 3.84 2.93
N LEU A 181 6.47 2.56 3.27
CA LEU A 181 6.51 2.08 4.64
C LEU A 181 7.86 1.44 4.96
N GLY A 182 8.35 1.70 6.16
CA GLY A 182 9.33 0.87 6.84
C GLY A 182 8.67 -0.35 7.51
N GLU A 183 9.30 -0.87 8.55
CA GLU A 183 8.74 -1.97 9.34
C GLU A 183 7.53 -1.51 10.14
N VAL A 184 6.39 -2.22 10.02
CA VAL A 184 5.17 -1.93 10.77
C VAL A 184 4.96 -3.03 11.81
N ALA A 185 4.91 -2.63 13.08
CA ALA A 185 4.76 -3.56 14.21
C ALA A 185 3.39 -4.26 14.22
N GLY A 186 3.35 -5.50 14.74
CA GLY A 186 2.11 -6.24 14.96
C GLY A 186 1.34 -6.61 13.69
N THR A 187 2.02 -6.67 12.54
CA THR A 187 1.42 -7.19 11.31
C THR A 187 1.86 -8.64 11.09
N GLN A 188 0.93 -9.50 10.66
CA GLN A 188 1.23 -10.91 10.33
C GLN A 188 2.38 -11.02 9.34
N MET A 189 2.41 -10.14 8.35
CA MET A 189 3.51 -10.08 7.36
C MET A 189 4.88 -9.93 8.02
N MET A 190 5.01 -9.10 9.07
CA MET A 190 6.27 -8.92 9.78
C MET A 190 6.58 -10.07 10.74
N GLU A 191 5.56 -10.67 11.34
CA GLU A 191 5.74 -11.87 12.18
C GLU A 191 6.27 -13.03 11.35
N ASP A 192 5.67 -13.27 10.18
CA ASP A 192 6.12 -14.30 9.23
C ASP A 192 7.54 -14.01 8.71
N ALA A 193 7.85 -12.75 8.39
CA ALA A 193 9.18 -12.34 7.93
C ALA A 193 10.26 -12.51 9.01
N ARG A 194 9.94 -12.24 10.29
CA ARG A 194 10.88 -12.37 11.42
C ARG A 194 11.27 -13.81 11.75
N GLN A 195 10.56 -14.81 11.25
CA GLN A 195 10.97 -16.21 11.36
C GLN A 195 12.28 -16.47 10.61
N TRP A 196 12.66 -15.60 9.68
CA TRP A 196 13.96 -15.66 8.99
C TRP A 196 15.02 -14.90 9.78
N ALA A 197 16.08 -15.61 10.19
CA ALA A 197 17.13 -15.08 11.05
C ALA A 197 17.75 -13.77 10.52
N ILE A 198 17.92 -13.65 9.20
CA ILE A 198 18.48 -12.45 8.57
C ILE A 198 17.55 -11.25 8.72
N ILE A 199 16.24 -11.43 8.53
CA ILE A 199 15.26 -10.35 8.70
C ILE A 199 15.19 -9.95 10.17
N ALA A 200 15.16 -10.93 11.08
CA ALA A 200 15.17 -10.67 12.51
C ALA A 200 16.43 -9.89 12.94
N ALA A 201 17.62 -10.26 12.42
CA ALA A 201 18.88 -9.58 12.73
C ALA A 201 18.89 -8.13 12.19
N VAL A 202 18.43 -7.91 10.96
CA VAL A 202 18.33 -6.56 10.36
C VAL A 202 17.34 -5.70 11.17
N SER A 203 16.13 -6.21 11.46
CA SER A 203 15.13 -5.51 12.26
C SER A 203 15.67 -5.15 13.66
N ALA A 204 16.35 -6.09 14.34
CA ALA A 204 16.94 -5.85 15.66
C ALA A 204 18.06 -4.80 15.62
N ARG A 205 18.88 -4.78 14.54
CA ARG A 205 19.92 -3.77 14.35
C ARG A 205 19.31 -2.38 14.12
N LEU A 206 18.33 -2.27 13.22
CA LEU A 206 17.63 -1.01 12.93
C LEU A 206 16.91 -0.46 14.17
N ALA A 207 16.31 -1.32 14.98
CA ALA A 207 15.69 -0.93 16.24
C ALA A 207 16.69 -0.40 17.26
N ARG A 208 17.87 -1.05 17.41
CA ARG A 208 18.94 -0.63 18.33
C ARG A 208 19.52 0.73 17.98
N THR A 209 19.73 1.01 16.71
CA THR A 209 20.26 2.30 16.23
C THR A 209 19.22 3.41 16.26
N ARG A 210 17.93 3.11 16.53
CA ARG A 210 16.78 4.03 16.39
C ARG A 210 16.70 4.68 15.00
N ALA A 211 17.44 4.17 14.02
CA ALA A 211 17.43 4.70 12.66
C ALA A 211 16.06 4.52 12.00
N LEU A 212 15.49 3.32 12.13
CA LEU A 212 14.17 2.97 11.60
C LEU A 212 13.36 2.23 12.68
N PRO A 213 12.68 2.94 13.58
CA PRO A 213 11.83 2.31 14.58
C PRO A 213 10.64 1.63 13.91
N ALA A 214 10.18 0.50 14.47
CA ALA A 214 8.93 -0.12 14.09
C ALA A 214 7.77 0.85 14.29
N ILE A 215 6.87 0.92 13.31
CA ILE A 215 5.80 1.91 13.24
C ILE A 215 4.50 1.28 13.74
N ALA A 216 3.75 2.02 14.56
CA ALA A 216 2.40 1.60 14.93
C ALA A 216 1.45 1.69 13.72
N PRO A 217 0.57 0.68 13.47
CA PRO A 217 -0.40 0.71 12.37
C PRO A 217 -1.27 1.97 12.34
N LEU A 218 -1.68 2.47 13.50
CA LEU A 218 -2.45 3.72 13.61
C LEU A 218 -1.67 4.95 13.09
N ALA A 219 -0.36 5.00 13.26
CA ALA A 219 0.46 6.09 12.73
C ALA A 219 0.48 6.06 11.19
N VAL A 220 0.47 4.87 10.59
CA VAL A 220 0.33 4.71 9.13
C VAL A 220 -1.05 5.20 8.68
N ALA A 221 -2.12 4.77 9.35
CA ALA A 221 -3.49 5.17 9.01
C ALA A 221 -3.66 6.71 9.02
N ARG A 222 -3.20 7.37 10.08
CA ARG A 222 -3.23 8.85 10.18
C ARG A 222 -2.41 9.51 9.08
N ALA A 223 -1.25 8.96 8.73
CA ALA A 223 -0.42 9.50 7.66
C ALA A 223 -1.08 9.37 6.28
N VAL A 224 -1.80 8.26 6.02
CA VAL A 224 -2.59 8.04 4.80
C VAL A 224 -3.72 9.05 4.70
N VAL A 225 -4.54 9.20 5.74
CA VAL A 225 -5.66 10.17 5.75
C VAL A 225 -5.15 11.59 5.60
N ASP A 226 -4.08 11.98 6.31
CA ASP A 226 -3.46 13.31 6.17
C ASP A 226 -2.92 13.54 4.74
N ALA A 227 -2.39 12.50 4.10
CA ALA A 227 -1.91 12.59 2.72
C ALA A 227 -3.06 12.89 1.75
N VAL A 228 -4.18 12.21 1.86
CA VAL A 228 -5.38 12.45 1.06
C VAL A 228 -5.94 13.86 1.30
N LYS A 229 -6.07 14.27 2.58
CA LYS A 229 -6.58 15.60 2.94
C LYS A 229 -5.74 16.75 2.37
N ARG A 230 -4.41 16.56 2.31
CA ARG A 230 -3.45 17.59 1.89
C ARG A 230 -2.90 17.39 0.49
N ASP A 231 -3.42 16.43 -0.25
CA ASP A 231 -2.98 16.08 -1.60
C ASP A 231 -1.46 15.90 -1.72
N LYS A 232 -0.90 15.07 -0.83
CA LYS A 232 0.54 14.83 -0.81
C LYS A 232 0.93 13.76 -1.83
N ALA A 233 1.79 14.08 -2.77
CA ALA A 233 2.29 13.12 -3.76
C ALA A 233 3.10 11.96 -3.13
N TYR A 234 3.87 12.24 -2.08
CA TYR A 234 4.76 11.27 -1.43
C TYR A 234 4.67 11.35 0.10
N VAL A 235 4.58 10.19 0.73
CA VAL A 235 4.62 10.03 2.18
C VAL A 235 5.55 8.89 2.56
N SER A 236 6.47 9.15 3.49
CA SER A 236 7.34 8.12 4.07
C SER A 236 7.01 7.94 5.55
N VAL A 237 6.80 6.70 5.97
CA VAL A 237 6.53 6.37 7.37
C VAL A 237 7.51 5.29 7.83
N PRO A 238 8.44 5.60 8.77
CA PRO A 238 8.68 6.91 9.38
C PRO A 238 9.28 7.93 8.39
N ARG A 239 9.13 9.22 8.68
CA ARG A 239 9.63 10.30 7.79
C ARG A 239 11.13 10.20 7.49
N ARG A 240 11.90 9.56 8.38
CA ARG A 240 13.35 9.35 8.24
C ARG A 240 13.74 8.47 7.05
N ILE A 241 12.81 7.72 6.45
CA ILE A 241 13.05 6.93 5.23
C ILE A 241 13.21 7.86 3.99
N GLY A 242 12.67 9.07 4.02
CA GLY A 242 12.69 9.99 2.88
C GLY A 242 14.08 10.17 2.24
N PRO A 243 15.15 10.45 2.98
CA PRO A 243 16.51 10.54 2.44
C PRO A 243 16.98 9.24 1.78
N VAL A 244 16.63 8.06 2.34
CA VAL A 244 17.02 6.75 1.79
C VAL A 244 16.35 6.52 0.42
N ILE A 245 15.13 7.00 0.23
CA ILE A 245 14.42 6.93 -1.06
C ILE A 245 15.16 7.74 -2.14
N GLY A 246 15.73 8.88 -1.77
CA GLY A 246 16.56 9.70 -2.68
C GLY A 246 17.83 8.99 -3.18
N LEU A 247 18.32 7.99 -2.43
CA LEU A 247 19.52 7.22 -2.77
C LEU A 247 19.24 6.03 -3.72
N ARG A 248 17.98 5.78 -4.10
CA ARG A 248 17.58 4.59 -4.89
C ARG A 248 18.29 4.46 -6.24
N ASN A 249 18.73 5.58 -6.83
CA ASN A 249 19.41 5.61 -8.13
C ASN A 249 20.94 5.41 -8.01
N LEU A 250 21.48 5.29 -6.79
CA LEU A 250 22.88 4.98 -6.59
C LEU A 250 23.15 3.49 -6.85
N PRO A 251 24.33 3.12 -7.40
CA PRO A 251 24.76 1.74 -7.46
C PRO A 251 24.65 1.05 -6.09
N SER A 252 24.28 -0.24 -6.06
CA SER A 252 24.03 -0.99 -4.82
C SER A 252 25.18 -0.89 -3.81
N ARG A 253 26.43 -0.90 -4.28
CA ARG A 253 27.63 -0.69 -3.45
C ARG A 253 27.64 0.65 -2.71
N LEU A 254 27.15 1.73 -3.34
CA LEU A 254 27.07 3.04 -2.71
C LEU A 254 25.83 3.14 -1.78
N GLN A 255 24.74 2.44 -2.12
CA GLN A 255 23.61 2.27 -1.18
C GLN A 255 24.07 1.57 0.11
N ASP A 256 24.87 0.49 -0.01
CA ASP A 256 25.43 -0.22 1.13
C ASP A 256 26.34 0.67 1.99
N VAL A 257 27.17 1.51 1.37
CA VAL A 257 28.03 2.49 2.08
C VAL A 257 27.17 3.54 2.80
N ALA A 258 26.16 4.10 2.12
CA ALA A 258 25.25 5.08 2.72
C ALA A 258 24.45 4.48 3.88
N LEU A 259 24.03 3.22 3.76
CA LEU A 259 23.35 2.48 4.85
C LEU A 259 24.31 2.09 5.98
N ARG A 260 25.59 1.82 5.69
CA ARG A 260 26.62 1.55 6.71
C ARG A 260 27.04 2.82 7.46
N GLY A 261 27.00 3.98 6.81
CA GLY A 261 27.30 5.29 7.44
C GLY A 261 26.21 5.80 8.38
N LEU A 262 25.09 5.09 8.48
CA LEU A 262 24.04 5.30 9.48
C LEU A 262 24.25 4.44 10.74
N ASN A 263 25.43 3.84 10.88
CA ASN A 263 25.86 3.05 12.05
C ASN A 263 26.55 3.91 13.09
#